data_dfb131edb30bd641ef27bb4767b4e650
#
_entry.id   dfb131edb30bd641ef27bb4767b4e650
#
_cell.length_a   1.000
_cell.length_b   1.000
_cell.length_c   1.000
_cell.angle_alpha   90.00
_cell.angle_beta   90.00
_cell.angle_gamma   90.00
#
_symmetry.space_group_name_H-M   'P 1'
#
loop_
_entity.id
_entity.type
_entity.pdbx_description
1 polymer ?
#
loop_
_entity_poly.entity_id
_entity_poly.type
_entity_poly.pdbx_seq_one_letter_code
_entity_poly.pdbx_strand_id
1 'polypeptide(L)'
;MFGRFVSADKRRLRLLEKAPEGPVRDYLTHPFPDEREGIFDTMIVSMDFETTGLDTQKDDILSIGYVELQHNAIRLHSATHIYLEAQQAIPEASAVIHRITDDMAADVGKPLSSIMTDMLDYLKGKVILAHHADIERTFLQKACNELWGFAPVFPMIDTLELARQWFDRRNMHFSPHELRLFNLRDRYGLPRYPAHNALTDALSTAELFLAQLDYIGDAHKLRLKQFLVKGK
;
A
#
# COMPACT_ATOMS: atom_id res chain seq x y z
N MET A 1 7.88 30.63 0.65
CA MET A 1 6.40 30.50 0.77
C MET A 1 6.13 29.05 1.18
N PHE A 2 5.91 28.76 2.46
CA PHE A 2 5.63 27.41 2.94
C PHE A 2 4.20 27.05 2.53
N GLY A 3 4.06 26.24 1.49
CA GLY A 3 2.78 25.68 1.11
C GLY A 3 2.20 24.89 2.31
N ARG A 4 1.04 25.29 2.82
CA ARG A 4 0.30 24.54 3.84
C ARG A 4 -0.09 23.19 3.22
N PHE A 5 0.64 22.13 3.58
CA PHE A 5 0.23 20.79 3.21
C PHE A 5 -1.16 20.52 3.79
N VAL A 6 -2.10 20.19 2.92
CA VAL A 6 -3.45 19.83 3.30
C VAL A 6 -3.39 18.38 3.79
N SER A 7 -3.87 18.10 5.00
CA SER A 7 -3.90 16.74 5.56
C SER A 7 -4.73 15.80 4.68
N ALA A 8 -4.43 14.50 4.76
CA ALA A 8 -5.18 13.47 4.03
C ALA A 8 -6.69 13.54 4.37
N ASP A 9 -7.04 13.76 5.63
CA ASP A 9 -8.44 13.86 6.07
C ASP A 9 -9.15 15.11 5.53
N LYS A 10 -8.48 16.25 5.42
CA LYS A 10 -9.06 17.43 4.76
C LYS A 10 -9.30 17.21 3.27
N ARG A 11 -8.43 16.45 2.62
CA ARG A 11 -8.63 16.04 1.21
C ARG A 11 -9.83 15.09 1.10
N ARG A 12 -9.94 14.12 2.01
CA ARG A 12 -11.08 13.21 2.11
C ARG A 12 -12.41 13.97 2.18
N LEU A 13 -12.52 14.95 3.09
CA LEU A 13 -13.74 15.76 3.23
C LEU A 13 -14.12 16.50 1.94
N ARG A 14 -13.15 17.09 1.23
CA ARG A 14 -13.41 17.77 -0.06
C ARG A 14 -13.86 16.81 -1.15
N LEU A 15 -13.36 15.57 -1.14
CA LEU A 15 -13.76 14.55 -2.09
C LEU A 15 -15.14 13.98 -1.74
N LEU A 16 -15.43 13.80 -0.45
CA LEU A 16 -16.73 13.33 0.03
C LEU A 16 -17.91 14.21 -0.47
N GLU A 17 -17.72 15.54 -0.52
CA GLU A 17 -18.72 16.47 -1.05
C GLU A 17 -19.10 16.21 -2.52
N LYS A 18 -18.19 15.60 -3.28
CA LYS A 18 -18.31 15.36 -4.73
C LYS A 18 -18.49 13.89 -5.10
N ALA A 19 -18.24 12.98 -4.17
CA ALA A 19 -18.29 11.55 -4.43
C ALA A 19 -19.73 11.10 -4.74
N PRO A 20 -19.93 10.29 -5.81
CA PRO A 20 -21.22 9.68 -6.11
C PRO A 20 -21.61 8.70 -4.99
N GLU A 21 -22.90 8.41 -4.86
CA GLU A 21 -23.38 7.35 -3.95
C GLU A 21 -22.74 6.00 -4.32
N GLY A 22 -22.39 5.20 -3.30
CA GLY A 22 -21.78 3.88 -3.46
C GLY A 22 -20.48 3.70 -2.69
N PRO A 23 -19.71 2.63 -2.99
CA PRO A 23 -18.58 2.18 -2.15
C PRO A 23 -17.52 3.26 -1.90
N VAL A 24 -17.21 4.11 -2.89
CA VAL A 24 -16.23 5.19 -2.73
C VAL A 24 -16.72 6.24 -1.74
N ARG A 25 -18.00 6.64 -1.82
CA ARG A 25 -18.59 7.59 -0.87
C ARG A 25 -18.61 6.98 0.53
N ASP A 26 -19.02 5.72 0.65
CA ASP A 26 -19.07 5.00 1.93
C ASP A 26 -17.68 4.93 2.58
N TYR A 27 -16.63 4.66 1.81
CA TYR A 27 -15.25 4.74 2.27
C TYR A 27 -14.91 6.15 2.77
N LEU A 28 -15.23 7.18 2.00
CA LEU A 28 -14.91 8.56 2.35
C LEU A 28 -15.74 9.12 3.52
N THR A 29 -16.86 8.50 3.91
CA THR A 29 -17.61 8.91 5.12
C THR A 29 -16.84 8.62 6.40
N HIS A 30 -15.97 7.61 6.41
CA HIS A 30 -15.18 7.25 7.58
C HIS A 30 -13.97 8.18 7.72
N PRO A 31 -13.76 8.80 8.90
CA PRO A 31 -12.58 9.62 9.16
C PRO A 31 -11.29 8.81 8.99
N PHE A 32 -10.27 9.43 8.43
CA PHE A 32 -8.92 8.86 8.50
C PHE A 32 -8.35 9.00 9.90
N PRO A 33 -7.38 8.15 10.29
CA PRO A 33 -6.71 8.24 11.59
C PRO A 33 -6.15 9.65 11.84
N ASP A 34 -6.22 10.12 13.10
CA ASP A 34 -5.66 11.43 13.45
C ASP A 34 -4.14 11.41 13.25
N GLU A 35 -3.64 12.32 12.44
CA GLU A 35 -2.20 12.45 12.16
C GLU A 35 -1.33 12.65 13.42
N ARG A 36 -1.95 13.02 14.55
CA ARG A 36 -1.30 13.16 15.87
C ARG A 36 -1.32 11.89 16.70
N GLU A 37 -2.04 10.88 16.26
CA GLU A 37 -2.08 9.57 16.91
C GLU A 37 -0.70 8.92 16.96
N GLY A 38 -0.44 8.08 17.97
CA GLY A 38 0.77 7.29 18.05
C GLY A 38 0.84 6.28 16.91
N ILE A 39 2.03 6.09 16.34
CA ILE A 39 2.20 5.17 15.22
C ILE A 39 1.78 3.73 15.59
N PHE A 40 1.95 3.33 16.85
CA PHE A 40 1.56 2.01 17.34
C PHE A 40 0.07 1.88 17.66
N ASP A 41 -0.62 3.00 17.84
CA ASP A 41 -2.07 3.01 18.10
C ASP A 41 -2.85 2.97 16.77
N THR A 42 -2.19 3.38 15.68
CA THR A 42 -2.77 3.43 14.34
C THR A 42 -2.94 2.02 13.77
N MET A 43 -4.13 1.74 13.23
CA MET A 43 -4.34 0.53 12.43
C MET A 43 -3.74 0.71 11.04
N ILE A 44 -2.77 -0.12 10.70
CA ILE A 44 -2.05 -0.09 9.43
C ILE A 44 -2.30 -1.38 8.68
N VAL A 45 -2.50 -1.30 7.37
CA VAL A 45 -2.60 -2.44 6.45
C VAL A 45 -1.40 -2.41 5.52
N SER A 46 -0.46 -3.33 5.70
CA SER A 46 0.61 -3.55 4.71
C SER A 46 0.03 -4.27 3.52
N MET A 47 0.27 -3.74 2.33
CA MET A 47 -0.35 -4.19 1.08
C MET A 47 0.67 -4.20 -0.04
N ASP A 48 0.54 -5.16 -0.95
CA ASP A 48 1.33 -5.29 -2.17
C ASP A 48 0.48 -5.89 -3.28
N PHE A 49 0.79 -5.54 -4.54
CA PHE A 49 0.08 -6.02 -5.73
C PHE A 49 1.02 -6.74 -6.69
N GLU A 50 0.53 -7.85 -7.28
CA GLU A 50 1.07 -8.32 -8.54
C GLU A 50 0.20 -7.80 -9.68
N THR A 51 0.85 -7.36 -10.74
CA THR A 51 0.20 -6.68 -11.87
C THR A 51 0.71 -7.22 -13.19
N THR A 52 -0.01 -7.00 -14.29
CA THR A 52 0.45 -7.36 -15.63
C THR A 52 1.65 -6.53 -16.10
N GLY A 53 1.92 -5.41 -15.43
CA GLY A 53 3.04 -4.49 -15.63
C GLY A 53 2.89 -3.23 -14.77
N LEU A 54 3.70 -2.21 -15.02
CA LEU A 54 3.74 -0.98 -14.20
C LEU A 54 3.08 0.25 -14.87
N ASP A 55 2.57 0.10 -16.09
CA ASP A 55 1.85 1.17 -16.77
C ASP A 55 0.37 1.15 -16.36
N THR A 56 0.02 1.98 -15.37
CA THR A 56 -1.34 2.06 -14.83
C THR A 56 -2.42 2.48 -15.84
N GLN A 57 -2.05 2.89 -17.06
CA GLN A 57 -3.03 3.13 -18.12
C GLN A 57 -3.41 1.85 -18.87
N LYS A 58 -2.57 0.80 -18.82
CA LYS A 58 -2.72 -0.42 -19.60
C LYS A 58 -2.75 -1.68 -18.74
N ASP A 59 -2.07 -1.64 -17.61
CA ASP A 59 -1.85 -2.81 -16.79
C ASP A 59 -2.92 -2.97 -15.71
N ASP A 60 -3.20 -4.22 -15.35
CA ASP A 60 -4.24 -4.63 -14.42
C ASP A 60 -3.66 -5.29 -13.17
N ILE A 61 -4.41 -5.25 -12.07
CA ILE A 61 -4.08 -5.98 -10.84
C ILE A 61 -4.43 -7.45 -11.04
N LEU A 62 -3.48 -8.34 -10.76
CA LEU A 62 -3.64 -9.80 -10.83
C LEU A 62 -3.80 -10.44 -9.45
N SER A 63 -3.12 -9.90 -8.44
CA SER A 63 -3.35 -10.34 -7.06
C SER A 63 -3.10 -9.21 -6.07
N ILE A 64 -3.72 -9.34 -4.90
CA ILE A 64 -3.61 -8.42 -3.77
C ILE A 64 -3.21 -9.24 -2.55
N GLY A 65 -2.07 -8.90 -1.95
CA GLY A 65 -1.64 -9.42 -0.67
C GLY A 65 -1.71 -8.36 0.42
N TYR A 66 -2.23 -8.69 1.59
CA TYR A 66 -2.22 -7.73 2.70
C TYR A 66 -2.21 -8.39 4.08
N VAL A 67 -1.74 -7.63 5.06
CA VAL A 67 -1.72 -8.02 6.48
C VAL A 67 -1.82 -6.77 7.36
N GLU A 68 -2.49 -6.87 8.51
CA GLU A 68 -2.60 -5.78 9.47
C GLU A 68 -1.39 -5.70 10.40
N LEU A 69 -1.06 -4.45 10.77
CA LEU A 69 -0.13 -4.11 11.85
C LEU A 69 -0.85 -3.24 12.88
N GLN A 70 -0.67 -3.54 14.14
CA GLN A 70 -1.12 -2.72 15.27
C GLN A 70 -0.30 -3.04 16.52
N HIS A 71 -0.09 -2.05 17.38
CA HIS A 71 0.63 -2.22 18.64
C HIS A 71 2.01 -2.86 18.49
N ASN A 72 2.77 -2.42 17.47
CA ASN A 72 4.10 -2.95 17.13
C ASN A 72 4.12 -4.44 16.78
N ALA A 73 3.02 -4.98 16.28
CA ALA A 73 2.90 -6.39 15.92
C ALA A 73 2.20 -6.59 14.57
N ILE A 74 2.67 -7.56 13.79
CA ILE A 74 2.00 -8.06 12.61
C ILE A 74 0.94 -9.06 13.04
N ARG A 75 -0.31 -8.85 12.61
CA ARG A 75 -1.46 -9.67 12.96
C ARG A 75 -1.63 -10.78 11.91
N LEU A 76 -0.84 -11.85 12.01
CA LEU A 76 -0.79 -12.90 10.99
C LEU A 76 -2.15 -13.53 10.67
N HIS A 77 -3.11 -13.53 11.60
CA HIS A 77 -4.47 -14.03 11.33
C HIS A 77 -5.25 -13.18 10.31
N SER A 78 -4.81 -11.95 10.05
CA SER A 78 -5.39 -11.06 9.03
C SER A 78 -4.71 -11.24 7.66
N ALA A 79 -3.65 -12.05 7.57
CA ALA A 79 -2.92 -12.27 6.33
C ALA A 79 -3.83 -12.85 5.24
N THR A 80 -3.95 -12.14 4.14
CA THR A 80 -4.88 -12.48 3.07
C THR A 80 -4.19 -12.32 1.72
N HIS A 81 -4.42 -13.29 0.81
CA HIS A 81 -3.99 -13.25 -0.56
C HIS A 81 -5.20 -13.51 -1.46
N ILE A 82 -5.48 -12.58 -2.37
CA ILE A 82 -6.63 -12.62 -3.26
C ILE A 82 -6.11 -12.56 -4.71
N TYR A 83 -6.63 -13.43 -5.56
CA TYR A 83 -6.40 -13.38 -7.00
C TYR A 83 -7.59 -12.74 -7.70
N LEU A 84 -7.31 -11.99 -8.78
CA LEU A 84 -8.31 -11.32 -9.59
C LEU A 84 -8.41 -12.01 -10.95
N GLU A 85 -9.60 -11.95 -11.54
CA GLU A 85 -9.82 -12.33 -12.94
C GLU A 85 -8.98 -11.40 -13.83
N ALA A 86 -8.17 -11.98 -14.72
CA ALA A 86 -7.43 -11.21 -15.69
C ALA A 86 -8.39 -10.66 -16.76
N GLN A 87 -8.34 -9.35 -17.03
CA GLN A 87 -9.17 -8.72 -18.05
C GLN A 87 -8.59 -8.89 -19.47
N GLN A 88 -7.32 -9.25 -19.56
CA GLN A 88 -6.58 -9.49 -20.80
C GLN A 88 -5.52 -10.57 -20.58
N ALA A 89 -4.97 -11.12 -21.67
CA ALA A 89 -3.91 -12.12 -21.56
C ALA A 89 -2.72 -11.59 -20.75
N ILE A 90 -2.25 -12.41 -19.82
CA ILE A 90 -1.13 -12.06 -18.93
C ILE A 90 0.17 -12.12 -19.74
N PRO A 91 0.97 -11.03 -19.79
CA PRO A 91 2.24 -11.06 -20.49
C PRO A 91 3.18 -12.13 -19.92
N GLU A 92 3.81 -12.93 -20.77
CA GLU A 92 4.72 -13.99 -20.36
C GLU A 92 5.84 -13.49 -19.43
N ALA A 93 6.37 -12.30 -19.71
CA ALA A 93 7.39 -11.66 -18.88
C ALA A 93 6.92 -11.43 -17.42
N SER A 94 5.66 -11.06 -17.23
CA SER A 94 5.05 -10.87 -15.91
C SER A 94 4.77 -12.22 -15.24
N ALA A 95 4.20 -13.19 -16.00
CA ALA A 95 3.92 -14.53 -15.51
C ALA A 95 5.17 -15.25 -15.00
N VAL A 96 6.32 -15.06 -15.64
CA VAL A 96 7.62 -15.60 -15.17
C VAL A 96 8.02 -15.01 -13.81
N ILE A 97 7.69 -13.76 -13.55
CA ILE A 97 8.05 -13.04 -12.31
C ILE A 97 7.18 -13.48 -11.15
N HIS A 98 5.85 -13.31 -11.25
CA HIS A 98 4.90 -13.55 -10.15
C HIS A 98 4.22 -14.92 -10.20
N ARG A 99 4.44 -15.72 -11.26
CA ARG A 99 3.93 -17.09 -11.45
C ARG A 99 2.40 -17.21 -11.51
N ILE A 100 1.70 -16.13 -11.79
CA ILE A 100 0.26 -16.15 -12.04
C ILE A 100 0.09 -16.34 -13.54
N THR A 101 -0.67 -17.38 -13.92
CA THR A 101 -0.98 -17.71 -15.31
C THR A 101 -2.43 -17.37 -15.62
N ASP A 102 -2.78 -17.29 -16.93
CA ASP A 102 -4.16 -17.09 -17.36
C ASP A 102 -5.09 -18.17 -16.79
N ASP A 103 -4.67 -19.44 -16.80
CA ASP A 103 -5.44 -20.56 -16.25
C ASP A 103 -5.68 -20.37 -14.74
N MET A 104 -4.67 -19.96 -13.99
CA MET A 104 -4.81 -19.68 -12.57
C MET A 104 -5.75 -18.49 -12.30
N ALA A 105 -5.61 -17.40 -13.05
CA ALA A 105 -6.48 -16.25 -12.92
C ALA A 105 -7.94 -16.60 -13.27
N ALA A 106 -8.16 -17.50 -14.23
CA ALA A 106 -9.50 -17.97 -14.59
C ALA A 106 -10.10 -18.92 -13.54
N ASP A 107 -9.29 -19.76 -12.89
CA ASP A 107 -9.75 -20.79 -11.95
C ASP A 107 -10.08 -20.20 -10.55
N VAL A 108 -9.20 -19.34 -10.02
CA VAL A 108 -9.33 -18.83 -8.64
C VAL A 108 -9.55 -17.32 -8.55
N GLY A 109 -9.47 -16.61 -9.66
CA GLY A 109 -9.65 -15.17 -9.73
C GLY A 109 -11.07 -14.75 -9.37
N LYS A 110 -11.19 -13.58 -8.75
CA LYS A 110 -12.48 -12.97 -8.39
C LYS A 110 -12.69 -11.67 -9.19
N PRO A 111 -13.95 -11.29 -9.47
CA PRO A 111 -14.23 -10.04 -10.17
C PRO A 111 -13.68 -8.82 -9.43
N LEU A 112 -13.00 -7.93 -10.16
CA LEU A 112 -12.43 -6.69 -9.63
C LEU A 112 -13.46 -5.87 -8.83
N SER A 113 -14.70 -5.77 -9.32
CA SER A 113 -15.77 -4.98 -8.68
C SER A 113 -16.12 -5.48 -7.27
N SER A 114 -16.18 -6.81 -7.09
CA SER A 114 -16.45 -7.41 -5.78
C SER A 114 -15.29 -7.14 -4.83
N ILE A 115 -14.06 -7.42 -5.28
CA ILE A 115 -12.87 -7.25 -4.46
C ILE A 115 -12.66 -5.81 -4.06
N MET A 116 -12.84 -4.87 -4.98
CA MET A 116 -12.67 -3.44 -4.68
C MET A 116 -13.74 -2.90 -3.74
N THR A 117 -14.96 -3.42 -3.78
CA THR A 117 -16.03 -3.08 -2.82
C THR A 117 -15.64 -3.52 -1.41
N ASP A 118 -15.24 -4.79 -1.27
CA ASP A 118 -14.81 -5.36 0.01
C ASP A 118 -13.54 -4.66 0.54
N MET A 119 -12.60 -4.32 -0.36
CA MET A 119 -11.36 -3.64 -0.03
C MET A 119 -11.60 -2.22 0.48
N LEU A 120 -12.47 -1.44 -0.16
CA LEU A 120 -12.83 -0.11 0.32
C LEU A 120 -13.48 -0.17 1.70
N ASP A 121 -14.36 -1.14 1.94
CA ASP A 121 -14.97 -1.35 3.26
C ASP A 121 -13.91 -1.73 4.30
N TYR A 122 -13.03 -2.65 3.97
CA TYR A 122 -11.93 -3.08 4.84
C TYR A 122 -10.94 -1.97 5.19
N LEU A 123 -10.66 -1.05 4.26
CA LEU A 123 -9.72 0.06 4.45
C LEU A 123 -10.28 1.26 5.22
N LYS A 124 -11.56 1.26 5.58
CA LYS A 124 -12.17 2.35 6.37
C LYS A 124 -11.39 2.59 7.67
N GLY A 125 -10.99 3.84 7.90
CA GLY A 125 -10.27 4.24 9.11
C GLY A 125 -8.87 3.66 9.28
N LYS A 126 -8.27 3.09 8.22
CA LYS A 126 -6.94 2.47 8.25
C LYS A 126 -5.95 3.24 7.36
N VAL A 127 -4.66 3.04 7.62
CA VAL A 127 -3.56 3.58 6.81
C VAL A 127 -2.95 2.44 6.00
N ILE A 128 -2.71 2.65 4.72
CA ILE A 128 -2.03 1.68 3.86
C ILE A 128 -0.52 1.85 4.03
N LEU A 129 0.19 0.75 4.20
CA LEU A 129 1.64 0.67 4.16
C LEU A 129 2.04 -0.09 2.89
N ALA A 130 2.91 0.48 2.09
CA ALA A 130 3.45 -0.20 0.91
C ALA A 130 4.94 0.09 0.73
N HIS A 131 5.59 -0.66 -0.15
CA HIS A 131 6.95 -0.38 -0.58
C HIS A 131 6.91 0.21 -1.99
N HIS A 132 7.17 1.51 -2.15
CA HIS A 132 6.92 2.30 -3.34
C HIS A 132 5.40 2.56 -3.55
N ALA A 133 4.77 3.09 -2.52
CA ALA A 133 3.32 3.27 -2.36
C ALA A 133 2.60 4.01 -3.52
N ASP A 134 3.33 4.70 -4.38
CA ASP A 134 2.77 5.34 -5.59
C ASP A 134 2.17 4.28 -6.55
N ILE A 135 2.68 3.05 -6.56
CA ILE A 135 2.17 1.95 -7.39
C ILE A 135 0.78 1.55 -6.89
N GLU A 136 0.69 1.08 -5.64
CA GLU A 136 -0.58 0.65 -5.04
C GLU A 136 -1.62 1.75 -5.07
N ARG A 137 -1.22 2.98 -4.74
CA ARG A 137 -2.11 4.14 -4.79
C ARG A 137 -2.71 4.34 -6.18
N THR A 138 -1.87 4.29 -7.22
CA THR A 138 -2.32 4.58 -8.59
C THR A 138 -3.23 3.47 -9.12
N PHE A 139 -2.91 2.21 -8.84
CA PHE A 139 -3.77 1.08 -9.21
C PHE A 139 -5.10 1.09 -8.45
N LEU A 140 -5.12 1.38 -7.14
CA LEU A 140 -6.36 1.53 -6.38
C LEU A 140 -7.24 2.66 -6.93
N GLN A 141 -6.61 3.80 -7.26
CA GLN A 141 -7.32 4.95 -7.83
C GLN A 141 -7.86 4.66 -9.24
N LYS A 142 -7.07 3.97 -10.08
CA LYS A 142 -7.51 3.50 -11.41
C LYS A 142 -8.73 2.60 -11.25
N ALA A 143 -8.65 1.55 -10.45
CA ALA A 143 -9.74 0.60 -10.24
C ALA A 143 -11.02 1.30 -9.73
N CYS A 144 -10.91 2.21 -8.76
CA CYS A 144 -12.06 2.98 -8.28
C CYS A 144 -12.65 3.88 -9.37
N ASN A 145 -11.80 4.51 -10.18
CA ASN A 145 -12.26 5.38 -11.27
C ASN A 145 -12.94 4.59 -12.40
N GLU A 146 -12.43 3.42 -12.74
CA GLU A 146 -13.03 2.53 -13.75
C GLU A 146 -14.38 1.99 -13.30
N LEU A 147 -14.50 1.57 -12.03
CA LEU A 147 -15.72 0.98 -11.50
C LEU A 147 -16.82 2.01 -11.16
N TRP A 148 -16.44 3.18 -10.67
CA TRP A 148 -17.39 4.15 -10.11
C TRP A 148 -17.21 5.59 -10.62
N GLY A 149 -16.30 5.81 -11.58
CA GLY A 149 -16.05 7.14 -12.14
C GLY A 149 -15.43 8.13 -11.16
N PHE A 150 -14.88 7.66 -10.04
CA PHE A 150 -14.35 8.53 -9.00
C PHE A 150 -13.17 7.90 -8.24
N ALA A 151 -12.06 8.63 -8.15
CA ALA A 151 -10.85 8.18 -7.46
C ALA A 151 -10.75 8.78 -6.05
N PRO A 152 -10.80 7.98 -4.98
CA PRO A 152 -10.61 8.48 -3.62
C PRO A 152 -9.14 8.78 -3.29
N VAL A 153 -8.91 9.43 -2.15
CA VAL A 153 -7.59 9.55 -1.53
C VAL A 153 -7.41 8.44 -0.50
N PHE A 154 -6.19 7.91 -0.39
CA PHE A 154 -5.80 6.92 0.62
C PHE A 154 -4.69 7.52 1.50
N PRO A 155 -4.78 7.43 2.84
CA PRO A 155 -3.65 7.74 3.71
C PRO A 155 -2.62 6.62 3.60
N MET A 156 -1.37 6.95 3.23
CA MET A 156 -0.36 5.92 2.94
C MET A 156 0.97 6.23 3.62
N ILE A 157 1.69 5.17 3.95
CA ILE A 157 3.09 5.14 4.40
C ILE A 157 3.89 4.41 3.33
N ASP A 158 5.08 4.91 3.01
CA ASP A 158 5.97 4.34 2.01
C ASP A 158 7.34 4.01 2.62
N THR A 159 7.65 2.72 2.73
CA THR A 159 8.92 2.24 3.33
C THR A 159 10.14 2.60 2.49
N LEU A 160 10.00 2.72 1.16
CA LEU A 160 11.07 3.20 0.27
C LEU A 160 11.38 4.67 0.55
N GLU A 161 10.35 5.50 0.62
CA GLU A 161 10.50 6.93 0.89
C GLU A 161 11.07 7.19 2.30
N LEU A 162 10.67 6.40 3.29
CA LEU A 162 11.26 6.45 4.64
C LEU A 162 12.76 6.14 4.62
N ALA A 163 13.18 5.10 3.89
CA ALA A 163 14.58 4.76 3.72
C ALA A 163 15.36 5.87 3.02
N ARG A 164 14.80 6.43 1.92
CA ARG A 164 15.40 7.55 1.18
C ARG A 164 15.64 8.75 2.09
N GLN A 165 14.61 9.16 2.84
CA GLN A 165 14.74 10.28 3.79
C GLN A 165 15.74 10.01 4.91
N TRP A 166 15.86 8.76 5.36
CA TRP A 166 16.83 8.37 6.37
C TRP A 166 18.26 8.48 5.85
N PHE A 167 18.53 8.04 4.60
CA PHE A 167 19.84 8.17 3.93
C PHE A 167 20.18 9.65 3.69
N ASP A 168 19.24 10.42 3.15
CA ASP A 168 19.43 11.85 2.87
C ASP A 168 19.81 12.63 4.14
N ARG A 169 19.12 12.38 5.26
CA ARG A 169 19.40 13.05 6.54
C ARG A 169 20.79 12.73 7.11
N ARG A 170 21.40 11.63 6.69
CA ARG A 170 22.74 11.20 7.12
C ARG A 170 23.83 11.45 6.08
N ASN A 171 23.47 12.16 5.00
CA ASN A 171 24.37 12.38 3.86
C ASN A 171 24.98 11.08 3.33
N MET A 172 24.22 9.99 3.32
CA MET A 172 24.64 8.71 2.80
C MET A 172 24.31 8.63 1.31
N HIS A 173 25.31 8.28 0.50
CA HIS A 173 25.08 7.96 -0.90
C HIS A 173 24.39 6.59 -1.01
N PHE A 174 23.42 6.47 -1.88
CA PHE A 174 22.74 5.23 -2.19
C PHE A 174 22.36 5.18 -3.67
N SER A 175 22.32 3.99 -4.22
CA SER A 175 21.79 3.73 -5.55
C SER A 175 20.28 3.41 -5.48
N PRO A 176 19.51 3.61 -6.55
CA PRO A 176 18.10 3.19 -6.59
C PRO A 176 17.91 1.68 -6.31
N HIS A 177 18.91 0.86 -6.66
CA HIS A 177 18.88 -0.57 -6.39
C HIS A 177 18.88 -0.90 -4.89
N GLU A 178 19.61 -0.13 -4.07
CA GLU A 178 19.66 -0.33 -2.61
C GLU A 178 18.34 -0.01 -1.91
N LEU A 179 17.45 0.76 -2.56
CA LEU A 179 16.12 1.07 -2.06
C LEU A 179 15.08 -0.01 -2.36
N ARG A 180 15.40 -1.03 -3.16
CA ARG A 180 14.47 -2.14 -3.40
C ARG A 180 14.19 -2.91 -2.11
N LEU A 181 12.97 -3.42 -1.96
CA LEU A 181 12.46 -4.07 -0.75
C LEU A 181 13.47 -5.06 -0.13
N PHE A 182 13.92 -6.04 -0.89
CA PHE A 182 14.80 -7.09 -0.37
C PHE A 182 16.21 -6.60 -0.06
N ASN A 183 16.72 -5.60 -0.77
CA ASN A 183 18.03 -5.01 -0.47
C ASN A 183 17.98 -4.17 0.81
N LEU A 184 16.88 -3.44 1.03
CA LEU A 184 16.66 -2.75 2.31
C LEU A 184 16.51 -3.77 3.44
N ARG A 185 15.75 -4.84 3.25
CA ARG A 185 15.60 -5.91 4.25
C ARG A 185 16.95 -6.52 4.65
N ASP A 186 17.82 -6.81 3.68
CA ASP A 186 19.19 -7.29 3.95
C ASP A 186 19.98 -6.30 4.82
N ARG A 187 19.84 -5.00 4.56
CA ARG A 187 20.51 -3.95 5.33
C ARG A 187 20.03 -3.90 6.80
N TYR A 188 18.78 -4.25 7.07
CA TYR A 188 18.23 -4.38 8.44
C TYR A 188 18.42 -5.77 9.04
N GLY A 189 19.14 -6.69 8.36
CA GLY A 189 19.36 -8.06 8.83
C GLY A 189 18.10 -8.92 8.89
N LEU A 190 17.08 -8.58 8.11
CA LEU A 190 15.81 -9.31 8.06
C LEU A 190 15.95 -10.58 7.18
N PRO A 191 15.17 -11.64 7.46
CA PRO A 191 15.17 -12.87 6.66
C PRO A 191 14.86 -12.62 5.19
N ARG A 192 15.42 -13.42 4.30
CA ARG A 192 15.10 -13.40 2.87
C ARG A 192 13.90 -14.29 2.59
N TYR A 193 12.96 -13.76 1.84
CA TYR A 193 11.80 -14.49 1.32
C TYR A 193 11.84 -14.55 -0.20
N PRO A 194 11.14 -15.52 -0.84
CA PRO A 194 10.90 -15.47 -2.27
C PRO A 194 10.13 -14.20 -2.63
N ALA A 195 10.66 -13.43 -3.57
CA ALA A 195 10.02 -12.22 -4.08
C ALA A 195 8.86 -12.53 -5.03
N HIS A 196 8.07 -11.49 -5.32
CA HIS A 196 7.00 -11.54 -6.32
C HIS A 196 5.85 -12.49 -5.96
N ASN A 197 5.44 -12.41 -4.71
CA ASN A 197 4.18 -12.94 -4.22
C ASN A 197 3.56 -11.85 -3.32
N ALA A 198 2.43 -11.31 -3.73
CA ALA A 198 1.84 -10.13 -3.09
C ALA A 198 1.71 -10.26 -1.56
N LEU A 199 1.29 -11.42 -1.03
CA LEU A 199 1.20 -11.60 0.42
C LEU A 199 2.59 -11.65 1.10
N THR A 200 3.55 -12.33 0.48
CA THR A 200 4.92 -12.39 0.99
C THR A 200 5.57 -11.00 0.99
N ASP A 201 5.33 -10.22 -0.06
CA ASP A 201 5.91 -8.89 -0.21
C ASP A 201 5.22 -7.88 0.72
N ALA A 202 3.90 -8.00 0.96
CA ALA A 202 3.19 -7.27 2.01
C ALA A 202 3.72 -7.58 3.42
N LEU A 203 3.95 -8.86 3.76
CA LEU A 203 4.58 -9.27 5.02
C LEU A 203 6.01 -8.73 5.14
N SER A 204 6.79 -8.83 4.07
CA SER A 204 8.15 -8.31 3.98
C SER A 204 8.21 -6.81 4.22
N THR A 205 7.25 -6.06 3.68
CA THR A 205 7.11 -4.62 3.86
C THR A 205 6.72 -4.28 5.30
N ALA A 206 5.82 -5.06 5.91
CA ALA A 206 5.45 -4.91 7.32
C ALA A 206 6.64 -5.09 8.27
N GLU A 207 7.43 -6.15 8.09
CA GLU A 207 8.65 -6.39 8.87
C GLU A 207 9.69 -5.29 8.67
N LEU A 208 9.90 -4.86 7.41
CA LEU A 208 10.81 -3.75 7.12
C LEU A 208 10.38 -2.47 7.84
N PHE A 209 9.09 -2.16 7.83
CA PHE A 209 8.57 -0.97 8.51
C PHE A 209 8.82 -1.02 10.03
N LEU A 210 8.57 -2.15 10.68
CA LEU A 210 8.86 -2.32 12.10
C LEU A 210 10.36 -2.15 12.41
N ALA A 211 11.23 -2.70 11.57
CA ALA A 211 12.68 -2.48 11.70
C ALA A 211 13.06 -1.00 11.49
N GLN A 212 12.46 -0.30 10.52
CA GLN A 212 12.68 1.13 10.31
C GLN A 212 12.25 1.96 11.53
N LEU A 213 11.12 1.63 12.17
CA LEU A 213 10.66 2.30 13.39
C LEU A 213 11.64 2.14 14.55
N ASP A 214 12.19 0.94 14.74
CA ASP A 214 13.20 0.66 15.77
C ASP A 214 14.47 1.49 15.57
N TYR A 215 14.91 1.63 14.33
CA TYR A 215 16.08 2.45 13.96
C TYR A 215 15.87 3.96 14.11
N ILE A 216 14.63 4.45 14.03
CA ILE A 216 14.31 5.87 14.20
C ILE A 216 14.42 6.28 15.68
N GLY A 217 14.19 5.35 16.60
CA GLY A 217 14.33 5.55 18.04
C GLY A 217 12.99 5.43 18.78
N ASP A 218 12.82 6.14 19.90
CA ASP A 218 11.70 6.02 20.82
C ASP A 218 10.32 6.06 20.11
N ALA A 219 9.87 4.90 19.70
CA ALA A 219 8.68 4.73 18.88
C ALA A 219 7.39 5.18 19.58
N HIS A 220 7.36 5.25 20.93
CA HIS A 220 6.23 5.79 21.69
C HIS A 220 6.02 7.30 21.49
N LYS A 221 7.05 8.01 21.04
CA LYS A 221 6.98 9.43 20.69
C LYS A 221 6.64 9.68 19.24
N LEU A 222 6.69 8.66 18.40
CA LEU A 222 6.43 8.78 16.97
C LEU A 222 4.93 8.96 16.70
N ARG A 223 4.60 9.89 15.83
CA ARG A 223 3.23 10.22 15.43
C ARG A 223 3.02 9.91 13.96
N LEU A 224 1.81 9.47 13.62
CA LEU A 224 1.43 9.08 12.26
C LEU A 224 1.87 10.11 11.19
N LYS A 225 1.69 11.41 11.45
CA LYS A 225 2.07 12.51 10.53
C LYS A 225 3.52 12.50 10.04
N GLN A 226 4.42 11.83 10.76
CA GLN A 226 5.84 11.77 10.42
C GLN A 226 6.12 10.78 9.30
N PHE A 227 5.18 9.86 9.07
CA PHE A 227 5.30 8.72 8.16
C PHE A 227 4.40 8.84 6.93
N LEU A 228 3.31 9.61 7.01
CA LEU A 228 2.38 9.75 5.89
C LEU A 228 3.09 10.36 4.67
N VAL A 229 2.85 9.72 3.53
CA VAL A 229 3.23 10.26 2.22
C VAL A 229 2.53 11.61 2.04
N LYS A 230 3.32 12.64 1.80
CA LYS A 230 2.78 13.97 1.53
C LYS A 230 2.15 13.93 0.14
N GLY A 231 0.83 14.05 0.10
CA GLY A 231 0.07 13.87 -1.12
C GLY A 231 0.49 14.82 -2.25
N LYS A 232 0.71 14.24 -3.40
CA LYS A 232 0.63 14.92 -4.69
C LYS A 232 -0.84 15.11 -5.07
#